data_247254b86ca84b684f6ddd4084aaca6e
#
_entry.id   247254b86ca84b684f6ddd4084aaca6e
#
_cell.length_a   1.000
_cell.length_b   1.000
_cell.length_c   1.000
_cell.angle_alpha   90.00
_cell.angle_beta   90.00
_cell.angle_gamma   90.00
#
_symmetry.space_group_name_H-M   'P 1'
#
loop_
_entity.id
_entity.type
_entity.pdbx_description
1 polymer ?
#
loop_
_entity_poly.entity_id
_entity_poly.type
_entity_poly.pdbx_seq_one_letter_code
_entity_poly.pdbx_strand_id
1 'polypeptide(L)'
;VGDALSHVALPGLAIGIIFNFDPLIGAFAFLFASAALIWHIQRVTKISFEALVGAMFTLALAVGILLMGDDLQALEEALFGDISQVTLWHLTAAIVISIVAILLTRFIYKRLVLGMISEDLAVSKGINVAKTNLLYLFLVSLVVAIGIQIVGTLLVGFLVIVPAIASKNLSKGMKQYAVFSGIFGLISGLVGILLATAYCFMPLL
;
A
#
# COMPACT_ATOMS: atom_id res chain seq x y z
N VAL A 1 7.27 -2.43 3.73
CA VAL A 1 6.45 -3.26 2.80
C VAL A 1 5.40 -2.41 2.11
N GLY A 2 4.57 -1.65 2.84
CA GLY A 2 3.50 -0.85 2.24
C GLY A 2 4.01 0.18 1.22
N ASP A 3 5.05 0.92 1.56
CA ASP A 3 5.70 1.87 0.66
C ASP A 3 6.29 1.18 -0.59
N ALA A 4 7.03 0.10 -0.39
CA ALA A 4 7.56 -0.67 -1.52
C ALA A 4 6.45 -1.13 -2.47
N LEU A 5 5.31 -1.58 -1.93
CA LEU A 5 4.17 -2.01 -2.74
C LEU A 5 3.49 -0.84 -3.47
N SER A 6 3.50 0.39 -2.93
CA SER A 6 2.93 1.54 -3.66
C SER A 6 3.68 1.80 -4.98
N HIS A 7 4.99 1.71 -4.98
CA HIS A 7 5.78 1.84 -6.21
C HIS A 7 5.73 0.60 -7.12
N VAL A 8 5.46 -0.58 -6.57
CA VAL A 8 5.25 -1.80 -7.37
C VAL A 8 4.01 -1.70 -8.26
N ALA A 9 3.07 -0.82 -7.96
CA ALA A 9 1.91 -0.55 -8.82
C ALA A 9 2.25 0.19 -10.12
N LEU A 10 3.36 0.94 -10.18
CA LEU A 10 3.71 1.79 -11.33
C LEU A 10 3.71 1.08 -12.69
N PRO A 11 4.33 -0.10 -12.86
CA PRO A 11 4.25 -0.80 -14.14
C PRO A 11 2.83 -1.17 -14.53
N GLY A 12 2.00 -1.52 -13.55
CA GLY A 12 0.58 -1.84 -13.79
C GLY A 12 -0.21 -0.63 -14.26
N LEU A 13 0.02 0.54 -13.65
CA LEU A 13 -0.55 1.81 -14.12
C LEU A 13 -0.11 2.13 -15.54
N ALA A 14 1.19 2.05 -15.82
CA ALA A 14 1.76 2.28 -17.15
C ALA A 14 1.14 1.36 -18.22
N ILE A 15 1.00 0.08 -17.91
CA ILE A 15 0.35 -0.89 -18.80
C ILE A 15 -1.12 -0.50 -19.07
N GLY A 16 -1.85 -0.08 -18.04
CA GLY A 16 -3.24 0.41 -18.18
C GLY A 16 -3.33 1.58 -19.16
N ILE A 17 -2.45 2.56 -19.02
CA ILE A 17 -2.38 3.75 -19.88
C ILE A 17 -2.03 3.35 -21.33
N ILE A 18 -0.98 2.55 -21.53
CA ILE A 18 -0.51 2.14 -22.87
C ILE A 18 -1.58 1.35 -23.63
N PHE A 19 -2.29 0.44 -22.96
CA PHE A 19 -3.32 -0.40 -23.57
C PHE A 19 -4.72 0.22 -23.54
N ASN A 20 -4.87 1.47 -23.08
CA ASN A 20 -6.15 2.20 -23.01
C ASN A 20 -7.24 1.45 -22.22
N PHE A 21 -6.88 0.79 -21.11
CA PHE A 21 -7.86 0.27 -20.15
C PHE A 21 -7.66 0.97 -18.81
N ASP A 22 -8.59 0.75 -17.86
CA ASP A 22 -8.54 1.40 -16.55
C ASP A 22 -7.20 1.13 -15.85
N PRO A 23 -6.36 2.17 -15.62
CA PRO A 23 -5.05 2.03 -14.99
C PRO A 23 -5.10 1.38 -13.62
N LEU A 24 -6.22 1.54 -12.89
CA LEU A 24 -6.44 0.90 -11.61
C LEU A 24 -6.45 -0.62 -11.71
N ILE A 25 -7.10 -1.16 -12.74
CA ILE A 25 -7.14 -2.62 -12.98
C ILE A 25 -5.72 -3.13 -13.26
N GLY A 26 -4.92 -2.37 -14.03
CA GLY A 26 -3.51 -2.67 -14.27
C GLY A 26 -2.70 -2.68 -12.98
N ALA A 27 -2.86 -1.66 -12.14
CA ALA A 27 -2.21 -1.56 -10.83
C ALA A 27 -2.58 -2.75 -9.93
N PHE A 28 -3.86 -3.07 -9.81
CA PHE A 28 -4.31 -4.24 -9.05
C PHE A 28 -3.71 -5.55 -9.56
N ALA A 29 -3.80 -5.80 -10.87
CA ALA A 29 -3.29 -7.02 -11.46
C ALA A 29 -1.78 -7.18 -11.22
N PHE A 30 -1.02 -6.10 -11.39
CA PHE A 30 0.43 -6.12 -11.17
C PHE A 30 0.81 -6.29 -9.70
N LEU A 31 0.10 -5.62 -8.78
CA LEU A 31 0.29 -5.77 -7.33
C LEU A 31 0.01 -7.21 -6.87
N PHE A 32 -1.10 -7.81 -7.32
CA PHE A 32 -1.42 -9.18 -6.97
C PHE A 32 -0.45 -10.19 -7.60
N ALA A 33 -0.04 -9.98 -8.84
CA ALA A 33 0.97 -10.81 -9.50
C ALA A 33 2.31 -10.73 -8.75
N SER A 34 2.73 -9.54 -8.36
CA SER A 34 3.95 -9.29 -7.58
C SER A 34 3.88 -9.95 -6.20
N ALA A 35 2.75 -9.83 -5.50
CA ALA A 35 2.53 -10.49 -4.22
C ALA A 35 2.60 -12.02 -4.33
N ALA A 36 1.98 -12.59 -5.38
CA ALA A 36 2.04 -14.02 -5.65
C ALA A 36 3.46 -14.47 -6.03
N LEU A 37 4.19 -13.67 -6.79
CA LEU A 37 5.58 -13.95 -7.18
C LEU A 37 6.51 -13.92 -5.96
N ILE A 38 6.42 -12.90 -5.11
CA ILE A 38 7.18 -12.82 -3.84
C ILE A 38 6.91 -14.06 -2.99
N TRP A 39 5.64 -14.42 -2.82
CA TRP A 39 5.27 -15.60 -2.06
C TRP A 39 5.83 -16.90 -2.66
N HIS A 40 5.77 -17.04 -3.99
CA HIS A 40 6.28 -18.23 -4.67
C HIS A 40 7.81 -18.35 -4.48
N ILE A 41 8.55 -17.27 -4.73
CA ILE A 41 10.01 -17.25 -4.58
C ILE A 41 10.41 -17.49 -3.13
N GLN A 42 9.73 -16.89 -2.15
CA GLN A 42 9.99 -17.11 -0.74
C GLN A 42 9.87 -18.59 -0.33
N ARG A 43 8.95 -19.34 -0.96
CA ARG A 43 8.78 -20.78 -0.67
C ARG A 43 9.87 -21.66 -1.26
N VAL A 44 10.44 -21.25 -2.38
CA VAL A 44 11.43 -22.06 -3.13
C VAL A 44 12.86 -21.69 -2.72
N THR A 45 13.06 -20.45 -2.25
CA THR A 45 14.37 -19.92 -1.89
C THR A 45 14.45 -19.66 -0.39
N LYS A 46 15.68 -19.52 0.12
CA LYS A 46 15.94 -19.10 1.50
C LYS A 46 16.11 -17.59 1.65
N ILE A 47 15.66 -16.82 0.63
CA ILE A 47 15.76 -15.36 0.61
C ILE A 47 14.75 -14.78 1.59
N SER A 48 15.17 -13.78 2.37
CA SER A 48 14.29 -13.12 3.33
C SER A 48 13.16 -12.37 2.62
N PHE A 49 12.02 -12.29 3.27
CA PHE A 49 10.83 -11.61 2.74
C PHE A 49 11.11 -10.15 2.38
N GLU A 50 11.85 -9.44 3.24
CA GLU A 50 12.23 -8.04 3.06
C GLU A 50 13.11 -7.84 1.82
N ALA A 51 14.06 -8.75 1.58
CA ALA A 51 14.92 -8.68 0.40
C ALA A 51 14.13 -8.89 -0.90
N LEU A 52 13.16 -9.80 -0.91
CA LEU A 52 12.29 -10.02 -2.06
C LEU A 52 11.40 -8.82 -2.35
N VAL A 53 10.83 -8.21 -1.30
CA VAL A 53 10.03 -6.98 -1.44
C VAL A 53 10.88 -5.84 -1.98
N GLY A 54 12.12 -5.67 -1.48
CA GLY A 54 13.06 -4.66 -1.98
C GLY A 54 13.47 -4.89 -3.42
N ALA A 55 13.73 -6.13 -3.83
CA ALA A 55 14.06 -6.49 -5.21
C ALA A 55 12.88 -6.21 -6.16
N MET A 56 11.66 -6.57 -5.76
CA MET A 56 10.45 -6.26 -6.53
C MET A 56 10.20 -4.77 -6.65
N PHE A 57 10.45 -4.00 -5.59
CA PHE A 57 10.35 -2.55 -5.62
C PHE A 57 11.28 -1.92 -6.66
N THR A 58 12.59 -2.25 -6.62
CA THR A 58 13.55 -1.70 -7.56
C THR A 58 13.28 -2.11 -9.00
N LEU A 59 12.89 -3.35 -9.23
CA LEU A 59 12.53 -3.86 -10.55
C LEU A 59 11.28 -3.16 -11.08
N ALA A 60 10.24 -3.07 -10.27
CA ALA A 60 9.00 -2.43 -10.68
C ALA A 60 9.20 -0.93 -10.95
N LEU A 61 9.96 -0.23 -10.11
CA LEU A 61 10.25 1.19 -10.34
C LEU A 61 10.98 1.40 -11.68
N ALA A 62 12.00 0.59 -11.97
CA ALA A 62 12.73 0.67 -13.23
C ALA A 62 11.83 0.38 -14.43
N VAL A 63 11.03 -0.69 -14.38
CA VAL A 63 10.10 -1.05 -15.46
C VAL A 63 8.99 -0.01 -15.61
N GLY A 64 8.45 0.52 -14.51
CA GLY A 64 7.41 1.54 -14.55
C GLY A 64 7.89 2.81 -15.26
N ILE A 65 9.07 3.32 -14.90
CA ILE A 65 9.67 4.50 -15.54
C ILE A 65 9.96 4.24 -17.03
N LEU A 66 10.51 3.07 -17.36
CA LEU A 66 10.79 2.71 -18.76
C LEU A 66 9.52 2.61 -19.62
N LEU A 67 8.42 2.11 -19.06
CA LEU A 67 7.14 2.00 -19.77
C LEU A 67 6.44 3.35 -19.95
N MET A 68 6.57 4.26 -18.99
CA MET A 68 6.00 5.62 -19.10
C MET A 68 6.79 6.50 -20.08
N GLY A 69 8.08 6.21 -20.32
CA GLY A 69 8.92 6.91 -21.30
C GLY A 69 9.02 8.40 -21.00
N ASP A 70 8.79 9.23 -22.02
CA ASP A 70 8.89 10.69 -21.93
C ASP A 70 7.56 11.39 -21.56
N ASP A 71 6.53 10.62 -21.23
CA ASP A 71 5.23 11.16 -20.82
C ASP A 71 5.27 11.61 -19.34
N LEU A 72 5.74 12.84 -19.15
CA LEU A 72 5.85 13.46 -17.83
C LEU A 72 4.48 13.64 -17.17
N GLN A 73 3.43 13.87 -17.92
CA GLN A 73 2.09 14.06 -17.39
C GLN A 73 1.56 12.76 -16.79
N ALA A 74 1.68 11.65 -17.52
CA ALA A 74 1.30 10.33 -17.00
C ALA A 74 2.10 9.93 -15.75
N LEU A 75 3.39 10.30 -15.70
CA LEU A 75 4.22 10.08 -14.53
C LEU A 75 3.77 10.92 -13.33
N GLU A 76 3.46 12.20 -13.54
CA GLU A 76 2.94 13.08 -12.48
C GLU A 76 1.61 12.57 -11.93
N GLU A 77 0.66 12.20 -12.79
CA GLU A 77 -0.63 11.62 -12.37
C GLU A 77 -0.45 10.31 -11.58
N ALA A 78 0.48 9.44 -11.99
CA ALA A 78 0.77 8.22 -11.27
C ALA A 78 1.42 8.45 -9.89
N LEU A 79 2.25 9.49 -9.76
CA LEU A 79 2.97 9.80 -8.51
C LEU A 79 2.10 10.56 -7.51
N PHE A 80 1.36 11.56 -7.96
CA PHE A 80 0.60 12.50 -7.11
C PHE A 80 -0.91 12.22 -7.09
N GLY A 81 -1.40 11.40 -8.01
CA GLY A 81 -2.83 11.13 -8.16
C GLY A 81 -3.59 12.31 -8.77
N ASP A 82 -4.87 12.12 -9.02
CA ASP A 82 -5.77 13.18 -9.46
C ASP A 82 -7.05 13.14 -8.63
N ILE A 83 -7.10 14.01 -7.63
CA ILE A 83 -8.25 14.12 -6.72
C ILE A 83 -9.51 14.59 -7.47
N SER A 84 -9.35 15.29 -8.60
CA SER A 84 -10.49 15.83 -9.37
C SER A 84 -11.33 14.73 -10.05
N GLN A 85 -10.74 13.57 -10.31
CA GLN A 85 -11.39 12.42 -10.92
C GLN A 85 -12.08 11.49 -9.89
N VAL A 86 -11.99 11.79 -8.60
CA VAL A 86 -12.63 10.97 -7.56
C VAL A 86 -14.13 11.13 -7.59
N THR A 87 -14.84 10.08 -8.02
CA THR A 87 -16.31 10.01 -8.03
C THR A 87 -16.84 9.39 -6.73
N LEU A 88 -18.17 9.55 -6.51
CA LEU A 88 -18.84 8.90 -5.37
C LEU A 88 -18.66 7.38 -5.35
N TRP A 89 -18.55 6.76 -6.53
CA TRP A 89 -18.26 5.33 -6.64
C TRP A 89 -16.89 4.96 -6.04
N HIS A 90 -15.85 5.73 -6.35
CA HIS A 90 -14.52 5.52 -5.80
C HIS A 90 -14.50 5.68 -4.27
N LEU A 91 -15.23 6.67 -3.76
CA LEU A 91 -15.37 6.89 -2.34
C LEU A 91 -16.07 5.72 -1.62
N THR A 92 -17.19 5.23 -2.19
CA THR A 92 -17.90 4.09 -1.60
C THR A 92 -17.07 2.82 -1.66
N ALA A 93 -16.36 2.56 -2.76
CA ALA A 93 -15.43 1.44 -2.88
C ALA A 93 -14.31 1.53 -1.83
N ALA A 94 -13.70 2.71 -1.66
CA ALA A 94 -12.65 2.94 -0.66
C ALA A 94 -13.14 2.66 0.77
N ILE A 95 -14.34 3.11 1.13
CA ILE A 95 -14.93 2.85 2.45
C ILE A 95 -15.16 1.35 2.67
N VAL A 96 -15.79 0.67 1.71
CA VAL A 96 -16.08 -0.77 1.81
C VAL A 96 -14.79 -1.58 1.95
N ILE A 97 -13.80 -1.29 1.11
CA ILE A 97 -12.52 -2.01 1.14
C ILE A 97 -11.74 -1.69 2.41
N SER A 98 -11.78 -0.47 2.91
CA SER A 98 -11.17 -0.14 4.21
C SER A 98 -11.78 -0.93 5.36
N ILE A 99 -13.10 -1.07 5.39
CA ILE A 99 -13.79 -1.88 6.41
C ILE A 99 -13.38 -3.35 6.29
N VAL A 100 -13.38 -3.91 5.08
CA VAL A 100 -12.96 -5.29 4.81
C VAL A 100 -11.50 -5.49 5.23
N ALA A 101 -10.62 -4.55 4.91
CA ALA A 101 -9.20 -4.59 5.29
C ALA A 101 -9.02 -4.60 6.81
N ILE A 102 -9.75 -3.76 7.54
CA ILE A 102 -9.70 -3.71 9.02
C ILE A 102 -10.18 -5.05 9.61
N LEU A 103 -11.29 -5.59 9.12
CA LEU A 103 -11.83 -6.87 9.60
C LEU A 103 -10.87 -8.03 9.32
N LEU A 104 -10.33 -8.13 8.11
CA LEU A 104 -9.36 -9.15 7.75
C LEU A 104 -8.07 -9.02 8.56
N THR A 105 -7.54 -7.80 8.71
CA THR A 105 -6.35 -7.55 9.54
C THR A 105 -6.59 -8.02 10.98
N ARG A 106 -7.76 -7.72 11.56
CA ARG A 106 -8.09 -8.17 12.91
C ARG A 106 -8.16 -9.69 13.01
N PHE A 107 -8.63 -10.36 11.98
CA PHE A 107 -8.73 -11.82 11.94
C PHE A 107 -7.34 -12.48 11.86
N ILE A 108 -6.45 -11.95 11.03
CA ILE A 108 -5.10 -12.51 10.83
C ILE A 108 -4.06 -11.97 11.81
N TYR A 109 -4.37 -10.89 12.58
CA TYR A 109 -3.44 -10.19 13.45
C TYR A 109 -2.60 -11.08 14.36
N LYS A 110 -3.27 -12.02 15.07
CA LYS A 110 -2.58 -12.95 15.99
C LYS A 110 -1.60 -13.87 15.26
N ARG A 111 -1.95 -14.30 14.05
CA ARG A 111 -1.10 -15.19 13.22
C ARG A 111 0.10 -14.43 12.69
N LEU A 112 -0.12 -13.18 12.24
CA LEU A 112 0.95 -12.30 11.76
C LEU A 112 1.94 -11.98 12.88
N VAL A 113 1.47 -11.54 14.03
CA VAL A 113 2.34 -11.19 15.17
C VAL A 113 3.17 -12.39 15.62
N LEU A 114 2.55 -13.58 15.70
CA LEU A 114 3.28 -14.78 16.11
C LEU A 114 4.34 -15.17 15.08
N GLY A 115 4.02 -15.08 13.78
CA GLY A 115 5.00 -15.35 12.71
C GLY A 115 6.17 -14.34 12.68
N MET A 116 5.94 -13.08 13.08
CA MET A 116 6.98 -12.06 13.19
C MET A 116 7.92 -12.28 14.39
N ILE A 117 7.40 -12.82 15.50
CA ILE A 117 8.20 -13.07 16.71
C ILE A 117 9.07 -14.32 16.54
N SER A 118 8.47 -15.41 16.05
CA SER A 118 9.17 -16.67 15.80
C SER A 118 8.38 -17.52 14.81
N GLU A 119 9.03 -17.80 13.68
CA GLU A 119 8.47 -18.68 12.66
C GLU A 119 8.28 -20.10 13.17
N ASP A 120 9.23 -20.62 13.93
CA ASP A 120 9.19 -21.96 14.51
C ASP A 120 8.03 -22.13 15.50
N LEU A 121 7.79 -21.11 16.33
CA LEU A 121 6.65 -21.07 17.24
C LEU A 121 5.30 -21.00 16.51
N ALA A 122 5.25 -20.28 15.39
CA ALA A 122 4.05 -20.21 14.57
C ALA A 122 3.75 -21.57 13.92
N VAL A 123 4.77 -22.21 13.36
CA VAL A 123 4.67 -23.54 12.74
C VAL A 123 4.28 -24.60 13.78
N SER A 124 4.86 -24.60 14.98
CA SER A 124 4.48 -25.54 16.06
C SER A 124 3.03 -25.40 16.50
N LYS A 125 2.43 -24.23 16.34
CA LYS A 125 0.99 -23.98 16.56
C LYS A 125 0.11 -24.26 15.35
N GLY A 126 0.66 -24.86 14.28
CA GLY A 126 -0.07 -25.20 13.07
C GLY A 126 -0.38 -24.00 12.16
N ILE A 127 0.29 -22.86 12.37
CA ILE A 127 0.12 -21.68 11.53
C ILE A 127 1.01 -21.80 10.29
N ASN A 128 0.40 -21.77 9.12
CA ASN A 128 1.16 -21.69 7.87
C ASN A 128 1.60 -20.25 7.62
N VAL A 129 2.85 -19.94 7.98
CA VAL A 129 3.44 -18.58 7.89
C VAL A 129 3.42 -18.08 6.44
N ALA A 130 3.73 -18.93 5.46
CA ALA A 130 3.74 -18.55 4.04
C ALA A 130 2.33 -18.12 3.55
N LYS A 131 1.27 -18.84 3.95
CA LYS A 131 -0.11 -18.46 3.61
C LYS A 131 -0.53 -17.17 4.33
N THR A 132 -0.07 -16.99 5.55
CA THR A 132 -0.36 -15.77 6.33
C THR A 132 0.32 -14.55 5.70
N ASN A 133 1.56 -14.69 5.25
CA ASN A 133 2.30 -13.65 4.54
C ASN A 133 1.64 -13.32 3.19
N LEU A 134 1.20 -14.33 2.43
CA LEU A 134 0.46 -14.11 1.18
C LEU A 134 -0.81 -13.31 1.42
N LEU A 135 -1.60 -13.70 2.41
CA LEU A 135 -2.84 -12.99 2.75
C LEU A 135 -2.57 -11.54 3.19
N TYR A 136 -1.49 -11.34 3.95
CA TYR A 136 -1.02 -9.99 4.32
C TYR A 136 -0.63 -9.16 3.11
N LEU A 137 0.14 -9.73 2.17
CA LEU A 137 0.54 -9.05 0.93
C LEU A 137 -0.68 -8.66 0.09
N PHE A 138 -1.64 -9.55 -0.09
CA PHE A 138 -2.88 -9.24 -0.81
C PHE A 138 -3.68 -8.13 -0.14
N LEU A 139 -3.75 -8.15 1.18
CA LEU A 139 -4.47 -7.14 1.94
C LEU A 139 -3.80 -5.76 1.81
N VAL A 140 -2.48 -5.70 1.93
CA VAL A 140 -1.73 -4.45 1.73
C VAL A 140 -1.86 -3.98 0.28
N SER A 141 -1.75 -4.88 -0.70
CA SER A 141 -1.93 -4.55 -2.12
C SER A 141 -3.31 -3.95 -2.41
N LEU A 142 -4.36 -4.49 -1.78
CA LEU A 142 -5.72 -3.98 -1.92
C LEU A 142 -5.86 -2.55 -1.39
N VAL A 143 -5.33 -2.30 -0.19
CA VAL A 143 -5.37 -0.97 0.44
C VAL A 143 -4.54 0.04 -0.33
N VAL A 144 -3.35 -0.36 -0.77
CA VAL A 144 -2.43 0.47 -1.54
C VAL A 144 -3.02 0.85 -2.89
N ALA A 145 -3.60 -0.10 -3.62
CA ALA A 145 -4.17 0.17 -4.95
C ALA A 145 -5.28 1.22 -4.91
N ILE A 146 -6.15 1.19 -3.89
CA ILE A 146 -7.19 2.22 -3.72
C ILE A 146 -6.57 3.55 -3.28
N GLY A 147 -5.57 3.49 -2.38
CA GLY A 147 -4.85 4.69 -1.97
C GLY A 147 -4.21 5.42 -3.14
N ILE A 148 -3.58 4.69 -4.05
CA ILE A 148 -2.93 5.26 -5.24
C ILE A 148 -3.91 6.03 -6.12
N GLN A 149 -5.11 5.51 -6.32
CA GLN A 149 -6.12 6.18 -7.15
C GLN A 149 -6.51 7.56 -6.60
N ILE A 150 -6.51 7.73 -5.29
CA ILE A 150 -6.95 8.98 -4.65
C ILE A 150 -5.79 9.96 -4.48
N VAL A 151 -4.62 9.46 -4.10
CA VAL A 151 -3.52 10.28 -3.55
C VAL A 151 -2.19 10.06 -4.31
N GLY A 152 -2.14 9.12 -5.23
CA GLY A 152 -0.92 8.74 -5.97
C GLY A 152 0.02 7.85 -5.16
N THR A 153 1.01 7.28 -5.86
CA THR A 153 1.93 6.29 -5.28
C THR A 153 2.83 6.86 -4.20
N LEU A 154 3.28 8.11 -4.39
CA LEU A 154 4.23 8.77 -3.48
C LEU A 154 3.59 9.12 -2.15
N LEU A 155 2.39 9.73 -2.18
CA LEU A 155 1.68 10.12 -0.97
C LEU A 155 1.16 8.92 -0.18
N VAL A 156 0.73 7.84 -0.85
CA VAL A 156 0.34 6.59 -0.16
C VAL A 156 1.51 6.02 0.64
N GLY A 157 2.71 6.01 0.07
CA GLY A 157 3.91 5.56 0.79
C GLY A 157 4.13 6.37 2.07
N PHE A 158 4.09 7.69 1.99
CA PHE A 158 4.23 8.57 3.15
C PHE A 158 3.11 8.39 4.18
N LEU A 159 1.86 8.27 3.75
CA LEU A 159 0.71 8.05 4.65
C LEU A 159 0.79 6.73 5.42
N VAL A 160 1.47 5.72 4.87
CA VAL A 160 1.70 4.44 5.56
C VAL A 160 2.88 4.53 6.53
N ILE A 161 3.98 5.17 6.13
CA ILE A 161 5.24 5.15 6.89
C ILE A 161 5.21 6.15 8.05
N VAL A 162 4.83 7.41 7.80
CA VAL A 162 4.98 8.48 8.79
C VAL A 162 4.15 8.24 10.05
N PRO A 163 2.86 7.88 9.97
CA PRO A 163 2.07 7.57 11.16
C PRO A 163 2.60 6.35 11.91
N ALA A 164 3.10 5.34 11.18
CA ALA A 164 3.66 4.14 11.77
C ALA A 164 4.94 4.45 12.57
N ILE A 165 5.85 5.26 12.04
CA ILE A 165 7.08 5.66 12.75
C ILE A 165 6.74 6.52 13.97
N ALA A 166 5.84 7.50 13.82
CA ALA A 166 5.41 8.35 14.92
C ALA A 166 4.81 7.54 16.08
N SER A 167 3.96 6.57 15.76
CA SER A 167 3.32 5.72 16.76
C SER A 167 4.30 4.76 17.46
N LYS A 168 5.37 4.34 16.78
CA LYS A 168 6.37 3.44 17.35
C LYS A 168 7.04 4.02 18.59
N ASN A 169 7.36 5.31 18.58
CA ASN A 169 8.03 5.97 19.70
C ASN A 169 7.11 6.22 20.92
N LEU A 170 5.80 6.23 20.71
CA LEU A 170 4.80 6.51 21.74
C LEU A 170 4.15 5.26 22.31
N SER A 171 4.27 4.12 21.62
CA SER A 171 3.58 2.88 21.99
C SER A 171 4.44 1.99 22.88
N LYS A 172 3.82 1.46 23.94
CA LYS A 172 4.43 0.47 24.85
C LYS A 172 4.11 -0.98 24.46
N GLY A 173 3.29 -1.19 23.41
CA GLY A 173 2.91 -2.53 22.95
C GLY A 173 2.22 -2.51 21.60
N MET A 174 2.17 -3.67 20.93
CA MET A 174 1.67 -3.83 19.56
C MET A 174 0.23 -3.34 19.35
N LYS A 175 -0.65 -3.47 20.34
CA LYS A 175 -2.03 -2.97 20.23
C LYS A 175 -2.07 -1.44 20.22
N GLN A 176 -1.30 -0.80 21.12
CA GLN A 176 -1.19 0.66 21.17
C GLN A 176 -0.54 1.20 19.90
N TYR A 177 0.48 0.52 19.40
CA TYR A 177 1.13 0.83 18.13
C TYR A 177 0.13 0.88 16.97
N ALA A 178 -0.69 -0.15 16.81
CA ALA A 178 -1.68 -0.22 15.75
C ALA A 178 -2.76 0.88 15.87
N VAL A 179 -3.24 1.14 17.10
CA VAL A 179 -4.26 2.18 17.34
C VAL A 179 -3.68 3.57 17.10
N PHE A 180 -2.51 3.90 17.64
CA PHE A 180 -1.88 5.21 17.47
C PHE A 180 -1.50 5.47 16.00
N SER A 181 -1.02 4.45 15.28
CA SER A 181 -0.75 4.58 13.85
C SER A 181 -2.02 4.95 13.06
N GLY A 182 -3.15 4.31 13.36
CA GLY A 182 -4.43 4.65 12.75
C GLY A 182 -4.90 6.07 13.10
N ILE A 183 -4.80 6.46 14.36
CA ILE A 183 -5.18 7.81 14.82
C ILE A 183 -4.31 8.88 14.15
N PHE A 184 -2.98 8.70 14.12
CA PHE A 184 -2.07 9.66 13.48
C PHE A 184 -2.30 9.74 11.97
N GLY A 185 -2.60 8.61 11.30
CA GLY A 185 -2.97 8.59 9.88
C GLY A 185 -4.24 9.41 9.62
N LEU A 186 -5.27 9.22 10.43
CA LEU A 186 -6.52 9.99 10.32
C LEU A 186 -6.31 11.49 10.59
N ILE A 187 -5.59 11.84 11.64
CA ILE A 187 -5.30 13.23 11.98
C ILE A 187 -4.48 13.89 10.88
N SER A 188 -3.42 13.26 10.39
CA SER A 188 -2.58 13.82 9.33
C SER A 188 -3.36 14.04 8.04
N GLY A 189 -4.22 13.10 7.66
CA GLY A 189 -5.10 13.24 6.50
C GLY A 189 -6.10 14.39 6.65
N LEU A 190 -6.78 14.48 7.79
CA LEU A 190 -7.74 15.57 8.05
C LEU A 190 -7.06 16.94 8.08
N VAL A 191 -5.93 17.06 8.79
CA VAL A 191 -5.17 18.31 8.85
C VAL A 191 -4.66 18.70 7.46
N GLY A 192 -4.15 17.75 6.67
CA GLY A 192 -3.72 17.99 5.29
C GLY A 192 -4.83 18.55 4.41
N ILE A 193 -6.03 17.97 4.47
CA ILE A 193 -7.21 18.45 3.72
C ILE A 193 -7.62 19.84 4.18
N LEU A 194 -7.68 20.10 5.51
CA LEU A 194 -8.04 21.41 6.04
C LEU A 194 -7.04 22.49 5.64
N LEU A 195 -5.74 22.20 5.67
CA LEU A 195 -4.71 23.13 5.22
C LEU A 195 -4.82 23.39 3.71
N ALA A 196 -5.00 22.35 2.90
CA ALA A 196 -5.17 22.50 1.45
C ALA A 196 -6.37 23.38 1.11
N THR A 197 -7.52 23.18 1.76
CA THR A 197 -8.72 24.02 1.55
C THR A 197 -8.49 25.45 2.04
N ALA A 198 -7.83 25.67 3.18
CA ALA A 198 -7.53 26.99 3.69
C ALA A 198 -6.58 27.77 2.76
N TYR A 199 -5.54 27.10 2.20
CA TYR A 199 -4.62 27.73 1.25
C TYR A 199 -5.27 27.97 -0.12
N CYS A 200 -6.18 27.10 -0.56
CA CYS A 200 -6.92 27.32 -1.82
C CYS A 200 -7.86 28.53 -1.75
N PHE A 201 -8.35 28.91 -0.57
CA PHE A 201 -9.19 30.08 -0.34
C PHE A 201 -8.38 31.39 -0.11
N MET A 202 -7.06 31.32 0.06
CA MET A 202 -6.19 32.47 0.41
C MET A 202 -5.57 33.28 -0.76
N PRO A 203 -5.65 32.92 -2.07
CA PRO A 203 -5.03 33.71 -3.14
C PRO A 203 -5.90 34.86 -3.66
N LEU A 204 -6.88 35.35 -2.91
CA LEU A 204 -7.75 36.46 -3.30
C LEU A 204 -7.74 37.66 -2.32
N LEU A 205 -6.71 37.76 -1.49
CA LEU A 205 -6.37 38.98 -0.74
C LEU A 205 -4.98 39.47 -1.14
#